data_6b44e84f4d71e9f0a3f5f1b8f1dbdc31
#
_entry.id   6b44e84f4d71e9f0a3f5f1b8f1dbdc31
#
_cell.length_a   1.000
_cell.length_b   1.000
_cell.length_c   1.000
_cell.angle_alpha   90.00
_cell.angle_beta   90.00
_cell.angle_gamma   90.00
#
_symmetry.space_group_name_H-M   'P 1'
#
loop_
_entity.id
_entity.type
_entity.pdbx_description
1 polymer ?
#
loop_
_entity_poly.entity_id
_entity_poly.type
_entity_poly.pdbx_seq_one_letter_code
_entity_poly.pdbx_strand_id
1 'polypeptide(L)'
;MGFTNSFAVLQHDVSIQLLRSAFTESNPFISTSEVLAWLQQRNNEVTVTVEQIAFNQLQGWQFDEDKSSLRHVSGRFFSIDGIDVQTNWGLVPSWQQPIINQPEIGYLGILVKEFDGVLYFLLQAKIEPGNINNVQLSPTLQATKSNYTQVHGGKQPAYLEHFKNASPANVLFDQLQSEQGARFLQKRNRNLIVKVDEEITVQEDFVWLTLAQIKLLMRYSNVVNMDTRTVISCIGYKLFSEFGMNGLPEGTKGTLFFKSFFEKNIALYSFDELIAWITQLKCQYELRIRQIPLHSVKGWMITDSEIKHESGRFFKVIATKVAISNREVSSWSQPLVQPINEGLIAFVITEIHGVLHFLVQAKLECGNFDILELAPTVQTITGDYRNPEYTVPFLDVVLNAAPENIWYDAKQSEEGGRFYQEQNRNLMVHVPNAAALSLPENFTWMTLHQLQTFIKFNNYLNIQARSLLSTIGFI
;
A
#
# COMPACT_ATOMS: atom_id res chain seq x y z
N MET A 1 -3.11 24.45 32.01
CA MET A 1 -1.75 23.88 32.01
C MET A 1 -1.69 22.34 32.25
N GLY A 2 -2.80 21.65 32.48
CA GLY A 2 -2.81 20.19 32.75
C GLY A 2 -2.92 19.27 31.54
N PHE A 3 -3.42 19.75 30.40
CA PHE A 3 -3.68 18.89 29.23
C PHE A 3 -2.44 18.52 28.40
N THR A 4 -1.42 19.38 28.38
CA THR A 4 -0.19 19.14 27.59
C THR A 4 0.73 18.08 28.20
N ASN A 5 0.75 17.95 29.53
CA ASN A 5 1.63 16.99 30.22
C ASN A 5 1.11 15.54 30.15
N SER A 6 -0.21 15.31 30.23
CA SER A 6 -0.77 13.95 30.12
C SER A 6 -0.68 13.39 28.70
N PHE A 7 -0.82 14.24 27.66
CA PHE A 7 -0.63 13.83 26.27
C PHE A 7 0.81 13.44 25.96
N ALA A 8 1.79 14.21 26.50
CA ALA A 8 3.20 13.92 26.29
C ALA A 8 3.61 12.59 26.97
N VAL A 9 3.13 12.30 28.17
CA VAL A 9 3.44 11.09 28.94
C VAL A 9 2.83 9.85 28.24
N LEU A 10 1.56 9.89 27.81
CA LEU A 10 0.90 8.78 27.11
C LEU A 10 1.55 8.49 25.75
N GLN A 11 1.96 9.52 24.99
CA GLN A 11 2.70 9.33 23.74
C GLN A 11 4.09 8.75 23.97
N HIS A 12 4.71 9.01 25.11
CA HIS A 12 6.00 8.42 25.47
C HIS A 12 5.88 6.90 25.66
N ASP A 13 4.94 6.43 26.46
CA ASP A 13 4.78 5.01 26.73
C ASP A 13 4.45 4.20 25.47
N VAL A 14 3.55 4.68 24.64
CA VAL A 14 3.15 4.03 23.37
C VAL A 14 4.32 3.92 22.40
N SER A 15 5.17 4.96 22.31
CA SER A 15 6.32 4.90 21.39
C SER A 15 7.36 3.87 21.83
N ILE A 16 7.56 3.67 23.14
CA ILE A 16 8.42 2.60 23.68
C ILE A 16 7.80 1.24 23.39
N GLN A 17 6.49 1.09 23.60
CA GLN A 17 5.76 -0.15 23.32
C GLN A 17 5.83 -0.52 21.83
N LEU A 18 5.73 0.46 20.92
CA LEU A 18 5.91 0.26 19.47
C LEU A 18 7.33 -0.17 19.13
N LEU A 19 8.36 0.48 19.70
CA LEU A 19 9.75 0.06 19.51
C LEU A 19 10.00 -1.35 20.04
N ARG A 20 9.53 -1.68 21.25
CA ARG A 20 9.61 -3.04 21.79
C ARG A 20 8.97 -4.04 20.83
N SER A 21 7.77 -3.74 20.32
CA SER A 21 7.11 -4.60 19.34
C SER A 21 7.93 -4.77 18.05
N ALA A 22 8.64 -3.71 17.60
CA ALA A 22 9.50 -3.76 16.42
C ALA A 22 10.78 -4.60 16.61
N PHE A 23 11.16 -4.85 17.87
CA PHE A 23 12.32 -5.68 18.24
C PHE A 23 11.94 -7.02 18.87
N THR A 24 10.66 -7.34 19.03
CA THR A 24 10.20 -8.58 19.65
C THR A 24 9.72 -9.57 18.59
N GLU A 25 10.55 -10.56 18.27
CA GLU A 25 10.18 -11.66 17.36
C GLU A 25 9.39 -12.76 18.09
N SER A 26 9.66 -12.97 19.39
CA SER A 26 8.95 -13.95 20.19
C SER A 26 7.52 -13.48 20.48
N ASN A 27 6.57 -14.40 20.37
CA ASN A 27 5.16 -14.12 20.64
C ASN A 27 4.59 -15.29 21.45
N PRO A 28 4.05 -15.04 22.66
CA PRO A 28 3.50 -16.09 23.49
C PRO A 28 2.21 -16.71 22.93
N PHE A 29 1.54 -16.02 21.99
CA PHE A 29 0.29 -16.49 21.40
C PHE A 29 0.52 -17.40 20.20
N ILE A 30 1.51 -17.06 19.36
CA ILE A 30 1.80 -17.78 18.12
C ILE A 30 3.19 -17.41 17.56
N SER A 31 4.00 -18.36 17.18
CA SER A 31 5.27 -18.13 16.51
C SER A 31 5.08 -17.75 15.03
N THR A 32 6.06 -17.15 14.39
CA THR A 32 6.00 -16.77 12.96
C THR A 32 5.77 -18.00 12.06
N SER A 33 6.36 -19.15 12.37
CA SER A 33 6.13 -20.40 11.62
C SER A 33 4.71 -20.93 11.78
N GLU A 34 4.15 -20.82 12.98
CA GLU A 34 2.75 -21.22 13.22
C GLU A 34 1.76 -20.29 12.53
N VAL A 35 2.07 -18.98 12.37
CA VAL A 35 1.24 -18.07 11.56
C VAL A 35 1.15 -18.54 10.12
N LEU A 36 2.26 -18.94 9.52
CA LEU A 36 2.26 -19.47 8.14
C LEU A 36 1.45 -20.77 8.03
N ALA A 37 1.58 -21.66 9.02
CA ALA A 37 0.78 -22.89 9.08
C ALA A 37 -0.71 -22.58 9.28
N TRP A 38 -1.05 -21.63 10.15
CA TRP A 38 -2.43 -21.20 10.38
C TRP A 38 -3.06 -20.58 9.12
N LEU A 39 -2.34 -19.72 8.38
CA LEU A 39 -2.82 -19.17 7.11
C LEU A 39 -3.06 -20.29 6.09
N GLN A 40 -2.18 -21.29 6.02
CA GLN A 40 -2.36 -22.43 5.14
C GLN A 40 -3.59 -23.26 5.55
N GLN A 41 -3.82 -23.44 6.86
CA GLN A 41 -5.01 -24.09 7.37
C GLN A 41 -6.27 -23.33 6.96
N ARG A 42 -6.33 -21.99 7.22
CA ARG A 42 -7.46 -21.15 6.81
C ARG A 42 -7.73 -21.25 5.30
N ASN A 43 -6.67 -21.30 4.50
CA ASN A 43 -6.79 -21.47 3.05
C ASN A 43 -7.38 -22.83 2.66
N ASN A 44 -7.03 -23.91 3.37
CA ASN A 44 -7.52 -25.27 3.09
C ASN A 44 -8.99 -25.47 3.51
N GLU A 45 -9.48 -24.68 4.47
CA GLU A 45 -10.86 -24.77 4.98
C GLU A 45 -11.88 -24.08 4.06
N VAL A 46 -11.40 -23.33 3.05
CA VAL A 46 -12.25 -22.52 2.18
C VAL A 46 -12.01 -22.85 0.73
N THR A 47 -13.10 -23.09 0.00
CA THR A 47 -13.05 -23.16 -1.45
C THR A 47 -13.29 -21.78 -2.04
N VAL A 48 -12.34 -21.32 -2.85
CA VAL A 48 -12.41 -20.06 -3.59
C VAL A 48 -12.39 -20.37 -5.08
N THR A 49 -13.41 -19.93 -5.78
CA THR A 49 -13.48 -20.03 -7.24
C THR A 49 -13.70 -18.65 -7.82
N VAL A 50 -12.84 -18.27 -8.76
CA VAL A 50 -12.97 -17.02 -9.51
C VAL A 50 -12.89 -17.37 -11.00
N GLU A 51 -14.00 -17.20 -11.69
CA GLU A 51 -14.14 -17.53 -13.12
C GLU A 51 -14.32 -16.26 -13.92
N GLN A 52 -13.59 -16.11 -15.01
CA GLN A 52 -13.88 -15.06 -15.98
C GLN A 52 -15.17 -15.40 -16.74
N ILE A 53 -16.07 -14.43 -16.83
CA ILE A 53 -17.37 -14.57 -17.51
C ILE A 53 -17.53 -13.44 -18.55
N ALA A 54 -18.57 -13.53 -19.37
CA ALA A 54 -18.91 -12.42 -20.25
C ALA A 54 -19.59 -11.28 -19.46
N PHE A 55 -19.45 -10.04 -19.93
CA PHE A 55 -20.05 -8.87 -19.27
C PHE A 55 -21.56 -8.97 -19.14
N ASN A 56 -22.26 -9.58 -20.10
CA ASN A 56 -23.70 -9.78 -20.04
C ASN A 56 -24.14 -10.82 -18.99
N GLN A 57 -23.20 -11.58 -18.41
CA GLN A 57 -23.45 -12.54 -17.32
C GLN A 57 -23.21 -11.93 -15.92
N LEU A 58 -22.73 -10.68 -15.86
CA LEU A 58 -22.53 -9.98 -14.60
C LEU A 58 -23.88 -9.74 -13.90
N GLN A 59 -23.99 -10.14 -12.65
CA GLN A 59 -25.15 -9.91 -11.81
C GLN A 59 -25.00 -8.61 -11.03
N GLY A 60 -25.95 -7.70 -11.19
CA GLY A 60 -25.95 -6.39 -10.54
C GLY A 60 -24.97 -5.37 -11.12
N TRP A 61 -24.23 -5.71 -12.17
CA TRP A 61 -23.36 -4.80 -12.91
C TRP A 61 -23.82 -4.69 -14.35
N GLN A 62 -23.75 -3.51 -14.91
CA GLN A 62 -24.14 -3.26 -16.30
C GLN A 62 -23.36 -2.09 -16.89
N PHE A 63 -23.26 -2.12 -18.20
CA PHE A 63 -22.91 -0.90 -18.93
C PHE A 63 -24.11 0.06 -18.90
N ASP A 64 -23.82 1.35 -18.73
CA ASP A 64 -24.81 2.40 -18.97
C ASP A 64 -25.29 2.40 -20.43
N GLU A 65 -26.34 3.17 -20.67
CA GLU A 65 -26.73 3.52 -22.04
C GLU A 65 -25.49 4.02 -22.78
N ASP A 66 -25.31 3.57 -24.00
CA ASP A 66 -24.16 3.90 -24.86
C ASP A 66 -22.77 3.39 -24.31
N LYS A 67 -22.73 2.47 -23.36
CA LYS A 67 -21.47 1.95 -22.75
C LYS A 67 -20.55 3.08 -22.26
N SER A 68 -21.10 4.11 -21.65
CA SER A 68 -20.35 5.24 -21.12
C SER A 68 -19.58 4.88 -19.83
N SER A 69 -20.08 3.90 -19.07
CA SER A 69 -19.48 3.39 -17.83
C SER A 69 -19.91 1.95 -17.57
N LEU A 70 -19.09 1.15 -16.90
CA LEU A 70 -19.49 -0.14 -16.32
C LEU A 70 -19.67 0.05 -14.83
N ARG A 71 -20.89 -0.08 -14.32
CA ARG A 71 -21.22 0.19 -12.92
C ARG A 71 -22.22 -0.78 -12.31
N HIS A 72 -22.30 -0.80 -10.99
CA HIS A 72 -23.32 -1.55 -10.28
C HIS A 72 -24.67 -0.81 -10.32
N VAL A 73 -25.77 -1.57 -10.52
CA VAL A 73 -27.15 -1.03 -10.69
C VAL A 73 -27.61 -0.20 -9.49
N SER A 74 -27.07 -0.43 -8.29
CA SER A 74 -27.39 0.34 -7.09
C SER A 74 -26.79 1.75 -7.07
N GLY A 75 -25.90 2.09 -8.02
CA GLY A 75 -25.11 3.33 -8.00
C GLY A 75 -24.12 3.42 -6.85
N ARG A 76 -23.92 2.34 -6.08
CA ARG A 76 -22.99 2.21 -4.97
C ARG A 76 -21.84 1.30 -5.40
N PHE A 77 -20.75 1.27 -4.66
CA PHE A 77 -19.49 0.61 -4.98
C PHE A 77 -18.58 1.47 -5.86
N PHE A 78 -18.09 0.91 -6.96
CA PHE A 78 -17.24 1.60 -7.92
C PHE A 78 -17.80 1.50 -9.33
N SER A 79 -17.21 2.25 -10.23
CA SER A 79 -17.42 2.10 -11.68
C SER A 79 -16.08 1.98 -12.39
N ILE A 80 -16.13 1.50 -13.62
CA ILE A 80 -15.04 1.61 -14.59
C ILE A 80 -15.45 2.67 -15.58
N ASP A 81 -14.75 3.79 -15.55
CA ASP A 81 -14.99 4.97 -16.39
C ASP A 81 -13.84 5.16 -17.38
N GLY A 82 -14.03 5.95 -18.41
CA GLY A 82 -12.97 6.40 -19.29
C GLY A 82 -12.40 7.74 -18.83
N ILE A 83 -11.09 7.95 -19.00
CA ILE A 83 -10.42 9.24 -18.80
C ILE A 83 -9.58 9.63 -19.99
N ASP A 84 -9.53 10.94 -20.24
CA ASP A 84 -8.61 11.62 -21.15
C ASP A 84 -7.63 12.43 -20.31
N VAL A 85 -6.35 12.13 -20.49
CA VAL A 85 -5.25 12.70 -19.70
C VAL A 85 -4.35 13.54 -20.58
N GLN A 86 -4.03 14.75 -20.14
CA GLN A 86 -3.09 15.65 -20.78
C GLN A 86 -2.07 16.15 -19.76
N THR A 87 -0.80 16.15 -20.13
CA THR A 87 0.30 16.56 -19.25
C THR A 87 1.51 17.01 -20.06
N ASN A 88 2.36 17.82 -19.46
CA ASN A 88 3.69 18.11 -19.98
C ASN A 88 4.77 17.22 -19.32
N TRP A 89 4.37 16.20 -18.55
CA TRP A 89 5.25 15.23 -17.90
C TRP A 89 5.64 14.10 -18.85
N GLY A 90 6.95 13.79 -18.95
CA GLY A 90 7.44 12.62 -19.65
C GLY A 90 7.32 12.73 -21.19
N LEU A 91 7.43 11.58 -21.86
CA LEU A 91 7.47 11.51 -23.35
C LEU A 91 6.08 11.44 -23.99
N VAL A 92 5.05 11.09 -23.22
CA VAL A 92 3.67 10.91 -23.72
C VAL A 92 2.79 12.04 -23.18
N PRO A 93 2.53 13.10 -23.97
CA PRO A 93 1.83 14.28 -23.48
C PRO A 93 0.32 14.08 -23.33
N SER A 94 -0.24 13.02 -23.90
CA SER A 94 -1.65 12.68 -23.75
C SER A 94 -1.91 11.21 -23.98
N TRP A 95 -2.86 10.64 -23.22
CA TRP A 95 -3.37 9.29 -23.42
C TRP A 95 -4.78 9.17 -22.89
N GLN A 96 -5.44 8.06 -23.21
CA GLN A 96 -6.74 7.71 -22.68
C GLN A 96 -6.70 6.31 -22.09
N GLN A 97 -7.45 6.08 -21.01
CA GLN A 97 -7.50 4.76 -20.38
C GLN A 97 -8.80 4.56 -19.59
N PRO A 98 -9.21 3.30 -19.36
CA PRO A 98 -10.14 2.97 -18.29
C PRO A 98 -9.54 3.25 -16.93
N ILE A 99 -10.39 3.60 -15.94
CA ILE A 99 -9.98 3.85 -14.57
C ILE A 99 -11.06 3.40 -13.60
N ILE A 100 -10.67 2.95 -12.41
CA ILE A 100 -11.60 2.66 -11.32
C ILE A 100 -12.01 3.99 -10.68
N ASN A 101 -13.30 4.29 -10.70
CA ASN A 101 -13.87 5.43 -10.01
C ASN A 101 -14.61 4.94 -8.76
N GLN A 102 -14.00 5.17 -7.58
CA GLN A 102 -14.54 4.80 -6.29
C GLN A 102 -14.33 5.94 -5.28
N PRO A 103 -15.20 6.98 -5.29
CA PRO A 103 -14.99 8.19 -4.50
C PRO A 103 -15.21 8.00 -3.00
N GLU A 104 -15.83 6.90 -2.56
CA GLU A 104 -16.08 6.63 -1.15
C GLU A 104 -14.78 6.38 -0.38
N ILE A 105 -14.72 6.87 0.88
CA ILE A 105 -13.60 6.61 1.79
C ILE A 105 -13.90 5.34 2.59
N GLY A 106 -13.05 4.33 2.45
CA GLY A 106 -13.08 3.11 3.25
C GLY A 106 -12.24 3.24 4.52
N TYR A 107 -12.43 2.29 5.45
CA TYR A 107 -11.60 2.11 6.64
C TYR A 107 -10.56 1.02 6.42
N LEU A 108 -9.31 1.32 6.72
CA LEU A 108 -8.22 0.38 6.87
C LEU A 108 -7.68 0.53 8.29
N GLY A 109 -8.14 -0.32 9.20
CA GLY A 109 -7.92 -0.16 10.63
C GLY A 109 -7.19 -1.34 11.26
N ILE A 110 -6.22 -1.08 12.13
CA ILE A 110 -5.58 -2.10 12.96
C ILE A 110 -5.80 -1.77 14.43
N LEU A 111 -6.37 -2.73 15.17
CA LEU A 111 -6.39 -2.68 16.62
C LEU A 111 -5.05 -3.11 17.17
N VAL A 112 -4.58 -2.40 18.18
CA VAL A 112 -3.38 -2.78 18.94
C VAL A 112 -3.70 -2.87 20.42
N LYS A 113 -3.10 -3.84 21.10
CA LYS A 113 -3.22 -4.04 22.54
C LYS A 113 -1.85 -4.32 23.14
N GLU A 114 -1.64 -3.82 24.33
CA GLU A 114 -0.42 -4.10 25.10
C GLU A 114 -0.55 -5.42 25.85
N PHE A 115 0.48 -6.23 25.75
CA PHE A 115 0.71 -7.39 26.61
C PHE A 115 2.16 -7.33 27.11
N ASP A 116 2.35 -7.29 28.42
CA ASP A 116 3.67 -7.24 29.09
C ASP A 116 4.63 -6.15 28.54
N GLY A 117 4.10 -4.96 28.27
CA GLY A 117 4.88 -3.81 27.80
C GLY A 117 5.21 -3.83 26.30
N VAL A 118 4.66 -4.77 25.55
CA VAL A 118 4.80 -4.90 24.08
C VAL A 118 3.44 -4.69 23.43
N LEU A 119 3.39 -3.91 22.35
CA LEU A 119 2.17 -3.77 21.54
C LEU A 119 2.07 -4.90 20.52
N TYR A 120 0.88 -5.51 20.49
CA TYR A 120 0.49 -6.51 19.51
C TYR A 120 -0.58 -5.94 18.59
N PHE A 121 -0.55 -6.34 17.35
CA PHE A 121 -1.41 -5.91 16.26
C PHE A 121 -2.38 -7.04 15.92
N LEU A 122 -3.68 -6.77 15.94
CA LEU A 122 -4.70 -7.74 15.58
C LEU A 122 -4.88 -7.76 14.07
N LEU A 123 -4.46 -8.83 13.42
CA LEU A 123 -4.60 -9.00 11.98
C LEU A 123 -5.59 -10.12 11.65
N GLN A 124 -6.20 -10.02 10.47
CA GLN A 124 -7.19 -10.96 9.96
C GLN A 124 -6.62 -11.83 8.83
N ALA A 125 -6.87 -13.13 8.86
CA ALA A 125 -6.76 -14.02 7.70
C ALA A 125 -7.96 -13.74 6.78
N LYS A 126 -7.75 -12.98 5.71
CA LYS A 126 -8.83 -12.52 4.83
C LYS A 126 -8.67 -13.03 3.41
N ILE A 127 -9.79 -13.41 2.82
CA ILE A 127 -9.86 -13.81 1.42
C ILE A 127 -10.39 -12.64 0.60
N GLU A 128 -9.70 -12.36 -0.49
CA GLU A 128 -10.19 -11.45 -1.53
C GLU A 128 -10.14 -12.14 -2.90
N PRO A 129 -11.07 -11.85 -3.80
CA PRO A 129 -11.22 -12.62 -5.04
C PRO A 129 -10.02 -12.54 -5.97
N GLY A 130 -9.23 -11.47 -5.88
CA GLY A 130 -8.05 -11.27 -6.70
C GLY A 130 -6.75 -11.74 -6.08
N ASN A 131 -6.73 -12.20 -4.83
CA ASN A 131 -5.51 -12.66 -4.18
C ASN A 131 -4.92 -13.89 -4.88
N ILE A 132 -3.58 -13.94 -5.00
CA ILE A 132 -2.88 -15.06 -5.64
C ILE A 132 -3.00 -16.34 -4.82
N ASN A 133 -2.79 -16.23 -3.51
CA ASN A 133 -2.84 -17.35 -2.56
C ASN A 133 -4.12 -17.35 -1.71
N ASN A 134 -5.19 -16.75 -2.21
CA ASN A 134 -6.52 -16.58 -1.61
C ASN A 134 -6.49 -15.85 -0.26
N VAL A 135 -5.90 -16.46 0.79
CA VAL A 135 -5.83 -15.92 2.14
C VAL A 135 -4.56 -15.09 2.33
N GLN A 136 -4.72 -13.87 2.83
CA GLN A 136 -3.61 -13.00 3.22
C GLN A 136 -3.90 -12.33 4.58
N LEU A 137 -2.85 -11.91 5.28
CA LEU A 137 -2.97 -11.08 6.48
C LEU A 137 -3.44 -9.68 6.10
N SER A 138 -4.60 -9.33 6.60
CA SER A 138 -5.33 -8.09 6.38
C SER A 138 -5.38 -7.27 7.68
N PRO A 139 -5.63 -5.95 7.62
CA PRO A 139 -5.94 -5.18 8.82
C PRO A 139 -7.10 -5.79 9.60
N THR A 140 -7.23 -5.45 10.88
CA THR A 140 -8.38 -5.86 11.71
C THR A 140 -9.71 -5.48 11.04
N LEU A 141 -9.75 -4.30 10.45
CA LEU A 141 -10.89 -3.77 9.71
C LEU A 141 -10.44 -3.30 8.32
N GLN A 142 -10.98 -3.93 7.29
CA GLN A 142 -10.88 -3.48 5.91
C GLN A 142 -12.29 -3.44 5.34
N ALA A 143 -12.88 -2.25 5.28
CA ALA A 143 -14.29 -2.08 4.92
C ALA A 143 -14.52 -0.83 4.07
N THR A 144 -15.20 -1.01 2.93
CA THR A 144 -15.72 0.10 2.13
C THR A 144 -16.92 0.75 2.84
N LYS A 145 -17.30 1.96 2.41
CA LYS A 145 -18.46 2.64 3.00
C LYS A 145 -19.74 1.82 2.88
N SER A 146 -19.95 1.18 1.75
CA SER A 146 -21.08 0.28 1.52
C SER A 146 -21.12 -0.89 2.52
N ASN A 147 -19.97 -1.44 2.91
CA ASN A 147 -19.88 -2.54 3.88
C ASN A 147 -20.19 -2.06 5.30
N TYR A 148 -19.56 -0.98 5.77
CA TYR A 148 -19.77 -0.54 7.15
C TYR A 148 -21.11 0.20 7.37
N THR A 149 -21.78 0.62 6.29
CA THR A 149 -23.17 1.15 6.34
C THR A 149 -24.21 0.06 6.09
N GLN A 150 -23.82 -1.20 5.96
CA GLN A 150 -24.69 -2.39 5.79
C GLN A 150 -25.71 -2.26 4.64
N VAL A 151 -25.28 -1.66 3.53
CA VAL A 151 -26.14 -1.41 2.34
C VAL A 151 -26.84 -2.68 1.83
N HIS A 152 -26.25 -3.86 2.07
CA HIS A 152 -26.76 -5.17 1.64
C HIS A 152 -27.48 -5.96 2.74
N GLY A 153 -27.71 -5.36 3.93
CA GLY A 153 -28.30 -6.08 5.07
C GLY A 153 -27.38 -7.20 5.63
N GLY A 154 -26.11 -7.24 5.22
CA GLY A 154 -25.11 -8.18 5.77
C GLY A 154 -24.72 -7.84 7.22
N LYS A 155 -23.96 -8.73 7.87
CA LYS A 155 -23.43 -8.47 9.21
C LYS A 155 -22.47 -7.29 9.18
N GLN A 156 -22.44 -6.58 10.31
CA GLN A 156 -21.45 -5.53 10.53
C GLN A 156 -20.03 -6.13 10.51
N PRO A 157 -19.05 -5.47 9.87
CA PRO A 157 -17.67 -5.91 9.92
C PRO A 157 -17.19 -6.08 11.37
N ALA A 158 -16.42 -7.13 11.63
CA ALA A 158 -15.86 -7.40 12.94
C ALA A 158 -15.09 -6.17 13.47
N TYR A 159 -15.20 -5.91 14.76
CA TYR A 159 -14.50 -4.83 15.48
C TYR A 159 -14.75 -3.39 14.95
N LEU A 160 -15.69 -3.16 14.05
CA LEU A 160 -15.98 -1.82 13.47
C LEU A 160 -16.23 -0.76 14.56
N GLU A 161 -16.95 -1.12 15.65
CA GLU A 161 -17.31 -0.16 16.70
C GLU A 161 -16.09 0.39 17.44
N HIS A 162 -15.01 -0.39 17.60
CA HIS A 162 -13.77 0.10 18.20
C HIS A 162 -13.11 1.24 17.36
N PHE A 163 -13.31 1.25 16.05
CA PHE A 163 -12.79 2.29 15.17
C PHE A 163 -13.71 3.51 15.09
N LYS A 164 -15.05 3.29 15.07
CA LYS A 164 -16.02 4.38 15.00
C LYS A 164 -16.10 5.19 16.29
N ASN A 165 -15.96 4.49 17.42
CA ASN A 165 -16.11 5.06 18.76
C ASN A 165 -14.76 5.27 19.47
N ALA A 166 -13.64 5.18 18.74
CA ALA A 166 -12.32 5.37 19.31
C ALA A 166 -12.19 6.73 19.99
N SER A 167 -11.78 6.72 21.25
CA SER A 167 -11.37 7.94 21.95
C SER A 167 -10.15 8.55 21.24
N PRO A 168 -10.06 9.88 21.08
CA PRO A 168 -8.87 10.52 20.54
C PRO A 168 -7.56 10.14 21.25
N ALA A 169 -7.61 9.83 22.54
CA ALA A 169 -6.46 9.38 23.33
C ALA A 169 -5.94 7.99 22.90
N ASN A 170 -6.81 7.15 22.35
CA ASN A 170 -6.52 5.79 21.93
C ASN A 170 -6.13 5.70 20.44
N VAL A 171 -6.28 6.78 19.69
CA VAL A 171 -5.91 6.83 18.28
C VAL A 171 -4.42 7.12 18.15
N LEU A 172 -3.66 6.12 17.70
CA LEU A 172 -2.21 6.25 17.52
C LEU A 172 -1.85 6.86 16.17
N PHE A 173 -2.68 6.59 15.17
CA PHE A 173 -2.55 7.10 13.81
C PHE A 173 -3.91 7.20 13.15
N ASP A 174 -4.14 8.28 12.40
CA ASP A 174 -5.38 8.53 11.65
C ASP A 174 -5.10 9.45 10.47
N GLN A 175 -5.05 8.90 9.26
CA GLN A 175 -4.73 9.64 8.05
C GLN A 175 -5.52 9.14 6.84
N LEU A 176 -5.86 10.07 5.95
CA LEU A 176 -6.26 9.74 4.60
C LEU A 176 -5.02 9.48 3.74
N GLN A 177 -4.96 8.33 3.10
CA GLN A 177 -3.86 7.96 2.23
C GLN A 177 -4.37 7.60 0.85
N SER A 178 -3.64 8.01 -0.20
CA SER A 178 -3.97 7.74 -1.61
C SER A 178 -3.86 6.26 -1.95
N GLU A 179 -4.69 5.81 -2.88
CA GLU A 179 -4.57 4.53 -3.58
C GLU A 179 -3.70 4.66 -4.84
N GLN A 180 -3.57 3.58 -5.62
CA GLN A 180 -2.80 3.60 -6.86
C GLN A 180 -3.33 4.62 -7.86
N GLY A 181 -2.64 5.73 -8.05
CA GLY A 181 -3.05 6.78 -8.98
C GLY A 181 -3.08 6.36 -10.46
N ALA A 182 -2.38 5.28 -10.82
CA ALA A 182 -2.45 4.73 -12.18
C ALA A 182 -3.73 3.93 -12.46
N ARG A 183 -4.50 3.55 -11.43
CA ARG A 183 -5.67 2.67 -11.51
C ARG A 183 -6.95 3.25 -10.91
N PHE A 184 -6.83 4.10 -9.91
CA PHE A 184 -7.96 4.72 -9.22
C PHE A 184 -8.02 6.22 -9.50
N LEU A 185 -9.20 6.72 -9.78
CA LEU A 185 -9.44 8.16 -9.90
C LEU A 185 -9.66 8.76 -8.52
N GLN A 186 -8.67 9.51 -8.03
CA GLN A 186 -8.73 10.29 -6.80
C GLN A 186 -9.27 9.49 -5.60
N LYS A 187 -8.80 8.24 -5.43
CA LYS A 187 -9.21 7.36 -4.34
C LYS A 187 -8.30 7.55 -3.12
N ARG A 188 -8.93 7.60 -1.95
CA ARG A 188 -8.26 7.56 -0.64
C ARG A 188 -8.99 6.62 0.31
N ASN A 189 -8.23 6.03 1.23
CA ASN A 189 -8.78 5.30 2.37
C ASN A 189 -8.27 5.92 3.68
N ARG A 190 -9.08 5.81 4.74
CA ARG A 190 -8.70 6.21 6.09
C ARG A 190 -7.88 5.10 6.71
N ASN A 191 -6.60 5.36 6.95
CA ASN A 191 -5.67 4.46 7.62
C ASN A 191 -5.65 4.81 9.10
N LEU A 192 -5.95 3.84 9.96
CA LEU A 192 -6.23 4.07 11.36
C LEU A 192 -5.59 2.99 12.24
N ILE A 193 -4.90 3.39 13.32
CA ILE A 193 -4.40 2.48 14.35
C ILE A 193 -4.99 2.92 15.69
N VAL A 194 -5.69 2.01 16.34
CA VAL A 194 -6.39 2.26 17.61
C VAL A 194 -5.88 1.31 18.69
N LYS A 195 -5.41 1.86 19.81
CA LYS A 195 -5.07 1.10 21.00
C LYS A 195 -6.35 0.78 21.78
N VAL A 196 -6.47 -0.45 22.25
CA VAL A 196 -7.54 -0.91 23.15
C VAL A 196 -6.94 -1.43 24.44
N ASP A 197 -7.56 -1.07 25.55
CA ASP A 197 -7.15 -1.52 26.89
C ASP A 197 -8.08 -2.62 27.42
N GLU A 198 -9.32 -2.65 26.94
CA GLU A 198 -10.30 -3.68 27.29
C GLU A 198 -9.95 -5.06 26.72
N GLU A 199 -10.53 -6.12 27.33
CA GLU A 199 -10.41 -7.47 26.79
C GLU A 199 -11.16 -7.60 25.46
N ILE A 200 -10.45 -8.08 24.46
CA ILE A 200 -10.96 -8.34 23.10
C ILE A 200 -11.15 -9.84 22.93
N THR A 201 -12.37 -10.28 22.64
CA THR A 201 -12.61 -11.65 22.18
C THR A 201 -12.06 -11.79 20.76
N VAL A 202 -10.97 -12.54 20.63
CA VAL A 202 -10.33 -12.80 19.33
C VAL A 202 -11.16 -13.83 18.58
N GLN A 203 -11.66 -13.45 17.39
CA GLN A 203 -12.38 -14.38 16.51
C GLN A 203 -11.41 -15.31 15.81
N GLU A 204 -11.92 -16.42 15.28
CA GLU A 204 -11.13 -17.51 14.71
C GLU A 204 -10.19 -17.10 13.56
N ASP A 205 -10.61 -16.12 12.74
CA ASP A 205 -9.83 -15.60 11.62
C ASP A 205 -8.85 -14.49 12.02
N PHE A 206 -8.62 -14.25 13.32
CA PHE A 206 -7.78 -13.17 13.81
C PHE A 206 -6.64 -13.67 14.69
N VAL A 207 -5.54 -12.91 14.67
CA VAL A 207 -4.33 -13.27 15.44
C VAL A 207 -3.60 -12.02 15.92
N TRP A 208 -3.07 -12.06 17.16
CA TRP A 208 -2.19 -11.03 17.70
C TRP A 208 -0.74 -11.26 17.27
N LEU A 209 -0.14 -10.28 16.60
CA LEU A 209 1.24 -10.33 16.12
C LEU A 209 2.03 -9.14 16.61
N THR A 210 3.32 -9.34 16.87
CA THR A 210 4.25 -8.23 17.07
C THR A 210 4.58 -7.55 15.74
N LEU A 211 5.04 -6.31 15.80
CA LEU A 211 5.47 -5.60 14.60
C LEU A 211 6.68 -6.27 13.92
N ALA A 212 7.61 -6.84 14.71
CA ALA A 212 8.71 -7.63 14.17
C ALA A 212 8.21 -8.83 13.37
N GLN A 213 7.25 -9.61 13.87
CA GLN A 213 6.65 -10.74 13.15
C GLN A 213 5.99 -10.29 11.85
N ILE A 214 5.21 -9.20 11.87
CA ILE A 214 4.56 -8.68 10.67
C ILE A 214 5.61 -8.34 9.59
N LYS A 215 6.70 -7.68 9.97
CA LYS A 215 7.80 -7.33 9.04
C LYS A 215 8.55 -8.57 8.53
N LEU A 216 8.76 -9.59 9.36
CA LEU A 216 9.29 -10.87 8.92
C LEU A 216 8.36 -11.58 7.93
N LEU A 217 7.05 -11.57 8.18
CA LEU A 217 6.06 -12.15 7.30
C LEU A 217 5.99 -11.44 5.93
N MET A 218 6.32 -10.14 5.86
CA MET A 218 6.44 -9.41 4.58
C MET A 218 7.61 -9.87 3.71
N ARG A 219 8.55 -10.68 4.22
CA ARG A 219 9.61 -11.31 3.42
C ARG A 219 9.12 -12.52 2.62
N TYR A 220 7.94 -13.04 2.96
CA TYR A 220 7.27 -14.10 2.21
C TYR A 220 6.33 -13.48 1.18
N SER A 221 6.36 -14.03 -0.04
CA SER A 221 5.58 -13.50 -1.15
C SER A 221 4.07 -13.61 -0.87
N ASN A 222 3.36 -12.48 -1.00
CA ASN A 222 1.90 -12.39 -0.94
C ASN A 222 1.28 -12.87 0.39
N VAL A 223 2.00 -12.80 1.51
CA VAL A 223 1.48 -13.18 2.85
C VAL A 223 0.74 -12.04 3.52
N VAL A 224 1.28 -10.81 3.43
CA VAL A 224 0.69 -9.62 4.03
C VAL A 224 0.09 -8.76 2.92
N ASN A 225 -1.21 -8.47 2.98
CA ASN A 225 -1.90 -7.74 1.91
C ASN A 225 -1.49 -6.26 1.83
N MET A 226 -1.83 -5.61 0.72
CA MET A 226 -1.50 -4.20 0.46
C MET A 226 -2.04 -3.28 1.55
N ASP A 227 -3.26 -3.50 2.01
CA ASP A 227 -3.92 -2.66 3.00
C ASP A 227 -3.25 -2.72 4.37
N THR A 228 -2.77 -3.89 4.79
CA THR A 228 -1.94 -4.00 6.00
C THR A 228 -0.63 -3.24 5.85
N ARG A 229 0.06 -3.40 4.70
CA ARG A 229 1.33 -2.73 4.45
C ARG A 229 1.18 -1.20 4.47
N THR A 230 0.11 -0.64 3.88
CA THR A 230 -0.11 0.81 3.91
C THR A 230 -0.41 1.33 5.32
N VAL A 231 -1.18 0.62 6.14
CA VAL A 231 -1.41 1.01 7.54
C VAL A 231 -0.13 0.91 8.38
N ILE A 232 0.63 -0.19 8.26
CA ILE A 232 1.90 -0.38 8.98
C ILE A 232 2.94 0.69 8.61
N SER A 233 2.96 1.16 7.36
CA SER A 233 3.87 2.22 6.92
C SER A 233 3.69 3.54 7.68
N CYS A 234 2.51 3.75 8.24
CA CYS A 234 2.15 4.97 8.99
C CYS A 234 2.74 5.01 10.41
N ILE A 235 3.31 3.91 10.89
CA ILE A 235 3.86 3.83 12.24
C ILE A 235 5.13 4.68 12.35
N GLY A 236 5.05 5.72 13.18
CA GLY A 236 6.17 6.56 13.54
C GLY A 236 6.72 6.19 14.92
N TYR A 237 8.03 6.10 15.03
CA TYR A 237 8.71 5.85 16.30
C TYR A 237 9.28 7.16 16.85
N LYS A 238 9.38 7.27 18.17
CA LYS A 238 10.10 8.35 18.84
C LYS A 238 11.22 7.74 19.67
N LEU A 239 12.42 8.28 19.51
CA LEU A 239 13.55 7.95 20.36
C LEU A 239 13.46 8.75 21.66
N PHE A 240 13.69 8.06 22.78
CA PHE A 240 13.91 8.67 24.07
C PHE A 240 15.40 8.74 24.35
N SER A 241 15.81 9.76 25.13
CA SER A 241 17.19 9.94 25.58
C SER A 241 17.77 8.70 26.30
N GLU A 242 16.89 7.84 26.82
CA GLU A 242 17.25 6.59 27.51
C GLU A 242 17.42 5.39 26.58
N PHE A 243 16.83 5.42 25.38
CA PHE A 243 17.05 4.46 24.29
C PHE A 243 18.13 5.02 23.36
N GLY A 244 19.34 5.15 23.88
CA GLY A 244 20.48 5.49 23.05
C GLY A 244 20.75 4.40 22.01
N MET A 245 21.49 4.76 20.94
CA MET A 245 22.00 3.81 19.95
C MET A 245 22.90 2.72 20.57
N ASN A 246 23.19 2.83 21.88
CA ASN A 246 24.02 1.93 22.67
C ASN A 246 23.30 0.59 22.85
N GLY A 247 23.74 -0.43 22.14
CA GLY A 247 23.22 -1.80 22.23
C GLY A 247 22.71 -2.38 20.91
N LEU A 248 22.58 -1.58 19.87
CA LEU A 248 22.35 -2.12 18.52
C LEU A 248 23.66 -2.64 17.94
N PRO A 249 23.67 -3.84 17.32
CA PRO A 249 24.88 -4.37 16.68
C PRO A 249 25.35 -3.41 15.59
N GLU A 250 26.57 -2.90 15.68
CA GLU A 250 27.12 -2.00 14.66
C GLU A 250 27.20 -2.70 13.28
N GLY A 251 26.95 -1.94 12.21
CA GLY A 251 27.12 -2.39 10.83
C GLY A 251 26.04 -3.35 10.31
N THR A 252 24.99 -3.65 11.07
CA THR A 252 23.88 -4.44 10.55
C THR A 252 22.94 -3.59 9.69
N LYS A 253 22.23 -4.24 8.74
CA LYS A 253 21.19 -3.56 7.94
C LYS A 253 20.14 -2.89 8.82
N GLY A 254 19.69 -3.58 9.88
CA GLY A 254 18.74 -3.04 10.84
C GLY A 254 19.22 -1.77 11.52
N THR A 255 20.48 -1.74 11.97
CA THR A 255 21.09 -0.56 12.58
C THR A 255 21.19 0.62 11.61
N LEU A 256 21.51 0.37 10.34
CA LEU A 256 21.58 1.41 9.32
C LEU A 256 20.18 2.00 9.04
N PHE A 257 19.15 1.18 8.96
CA PHE A 257 17.75 1.65 8.87
C PHE A 257 17.33 2.42 10.12
N PHE A 258 17.69 1.94 11.30
CA PHE A 258 17.40 2.61 12.55
C PHE A 258 18.04 4.00 12.61
N LYS A 259 19.32 4.11 12.24
CA LYS A 259 20.01 5.41 12.11
C LYS A 259 19.26 6.34 11.16
N SER A 260 18.92 5.87 9.96
CA SER A 260 18.18 6.67 8.97
C SER A 260 16.81 7.14 9.44
N PHE A 261 16.19 6.38 10.35
CA PHE A 261 14.90 6.75 10.94
C PHE A 261 15.04 7.84 12.02
N PHE A 262 16.07 7.80 12.83
CA PHE A 262 16.19 8.63 14.02
C PHE A 262 17.16 9.80 13.90
N GLU A 263 18.16 9.72 13.02
CA GLU A 263 19.12 10.80 12.80
C GLU A 263 18.50 11.92 11.97
N LYS A 264 18.18 13.03 12.64
CA LYS A 264 17.47 14.17 12.03
C LYS A 264 18.37 15.20 11.35
N ASN A 265 19.63 15.28 11.80
CA ASN A 265 20.53 16.38 11.46
C ASN A 265 21.56 16.02 10.39
N ILE A 266 21.56 14.79 9.88
CA ILE A 266 22.55 14.28 8.92
C ILE A 266 21.87 13.91 7.58
N ALA A 267 20.83 14.60 7.21
CA ALA A 267 20.23 14.44 5.89
C ALA A 267 20.99 15.29 4.86
N LEU A 268 21.08 14.80 3.61
CA LEU A 268 21.70 15.55 2.51
C LEU A 268 21.00 16.88 2.25
N TYR A 269 19.68 16.87 2.36
CA TYR A 269 18.82 18.07 2.22
C TYR A 269 17.97 18.23 3.47
N SER A 270 17.72 19.46 3.87
CA SER A 270 16.75 19.80 4.92
C SER A 270 15.32 19.47 4.44
N PHE A 271 14.39 19.36 5.40
CA PHE A 271 12.98 19.12 5.06
C PHE A 271 12.38 20.27 4.23
N ASP A 272 12.78 21.52 4.53
CA ASP A 272 12.32 22.71 3.80
C ASP A 272 12.82 22.74 2.35
N GLU A 273 14.07 22.31 2.11
CA GLU A 273 14.60 22.16 0.74
C GLU A 273 13.83 21.10 -0.05
N LEU A 274 13.44 19.99 0.59
CA LEU A 274 12.62 18.95 -0.06
C LEU A 274 11.20 19.46 -0.39
N ILE A 275 10.59 20.23 0.53
CA ILE A 275 9.30 20.89 0.26
C ILE A 275 9.43 21.88 -0.90
N ALA A 276 10.48 22.68 -0.92
CA ALA A 276 10.73 23.64 -2.00
C ALA A 276 10.92 22.92 -3.34
N TRP A 277 11.70 21.83 -3.37
CA TRP A 277 11.93 21.00 -4.55
C TRP A 277 10.62 20.43 -5.11
N ILE A 278 9.80 19.76 -4.29
CA ILE A 278 8.54 19.16 -4.78
C ILE A 278 7.54 20.26 -5.20
N THR A 279 7.54 21.41 -4.50
CA THR A 279 6.69 22.55 -4.85
C THR A 279 7.07 23.11 -6.21
N GLN A 280 8.37 23.30 -6.48
CA GLN A 280 8.86 23.75 -7.78
C GLN A 280 8.42 22.82 -8.91
N LEU A 281 8.56 21.49 -8.71
CA LEU A 281 8.12 20.52 -9.70
C LEU A 281 6.60 20.57 -9.92
N LYS A 282 5.79 20.73 -8.86
CA LYS A 282 4.33 20.87 -8.98
C LYS A 282 3.93 22.17 -9.73
N CYS A 283 4.74 23.22 -9.66
CA CYS A 283 4.51 24.44 -10.43
C CYS A 283 4.93 24.29 -11.91
N GLN A 284 5.88 23.40 -12.20
CA GLN A 284 6.42 23.16 -13.53
C GLN A 284 5.55 22.22 -14.36
N TYR A 285 4.93 21.23 -13.71
CA TYR A 285 4.15 20.21 -14.39
C TYR A 285 2.65 20.50 -14.35
N GLU A 286 1.97 20.13 -15.43
CA GLU A 286 0.51 20.23 -15.55
C GLU A 286 -0.09 18.84 -15.68
N LEU A 287 -1.25 18.64 -15.06
CA LEU A 287 -2.06 17.44 -15.21
C LEU A 287 -3.52 17.86 -15.39
N ARG A 288 -4.10 17.52 -16.54
CA ARG A 288 -5.52 17.73 -16.83
C ARG A 288 -6.18 16.39 -17.07
N ILE A 289 -7.22 16.11 -16.33
CA ILE A 289 -7.98 14.87 -16.42
C ILE A 289 -9.43 15.23 -16.73
N ARG A 290 -9.97 14.61 -17.76
CA ARG A 290 -11.38 14.71 -18.13
C ARG A 290 -11.97 13.32 -18.20
N GLN A 291 -13.09 13.09 -17.51
CA GLN A 291 -13.87 11.89 -17.70
C GLN A 291 -14.51 11.90 -19.09
N ILE A 292 -14.44 10.79 -19.78
CA ILE A 292 -15.01 10.55 -21.11
C ILE A 292 -15.77 9.24 -21.09
N PRO A 293 -16.75 9.05 -22.01
CA PRO A 293 -17.43 7.76 -22.11
C PRO A 293 -16.46 6.61 -22.35
N LEU A 294 -16.64 5.50 -21.63
CA LEU A 294 -15.74 4.35 -21.66
C LEU A 294 -15.57 3.77 -23.07
N HIS A 295 -16.65 3.72 -23.85
CA HIS A 295 -16.61 3.27 -25.24
C HIS A 295 -15.79 4.17 -26.19
N SER A 296 -15.56 5.43 -25.82
CA SER A 296 -14.84 6.41 -26.61
C SER A 296 -13.33 6.46 -26.31
N VAL A 297 -12.85 5.64 -25.35
CA VAL A 297 -11.44 5.60 -24.96
C VAL A 297 -10.58 5.07 -26.10
N LYS A 298 -9.75 5.93 -26.68
CA LYS A 298 -8.90 5.60 -27.82
C LYS A 298 -7.83 4.58 -27.45
N GLY A 299 -7.58 3.62 -28.38
CA GLY A 299 -6.60 2.54 -28.18
C GLY A 299 -7.11 1.41 -27.28
N TRP A 300 -8.35 1.51 -26.76
CA TRP A 300 -8.98 0.48 -25.94
C TRP A 300 -10.23 -0.06 -26.63
N MET A 301 -10.46 -1.37 -26.50
CA MET A 301 -11.61 -2.05 -27.06
C MET A 301 -12.42 -2.73 -25.97
N ILE A 302 -13.73 -2.70 -26.11
CA ILE A 302 -14.69 -3.44 -25.28
C ILE A 302 -15.12 -4.66 -26.08
N THR A 303 -14.75 -5.85 -25.61
CA THR A 303 -15.22 -7.13 -26.14
C THR A 303 -16.36 -7.70 -25.27
N ASP A 304 -16.81 -8.90 -25.55
CA ASP A 304 -17.85 -9.54 -24.73
C ASP A 304 -17.38 -9.86 -23.29
N SER A 305 -16.06 -10.02 -23.05
CA SER A 305 -15.51 -10.48 -21.76
C SER A 305 -14.39 -9.62 -21.21
N GLU A 306 -13.85 -8.66 -22.00
CA GLU A 306 -12.68 -7.87 -21.61
C GLU A 306 -12.79 -6.43 -22.13
N ILE A 307 -12.29 -5.48 -21.34
CA ILE A 307 -11.89 -4.15 -21.79
C ILE A 307 -10.37 -4.16 -21.80
N LYS A 308 -9.74 -4.02 -22.97
CA LYS A 308 -8.28 -4.15 -23.11
C LYS A 308 -7.72 -3.16 -24.11
N HIS A 309 -6.43 -2.84 -23.96
CA HIS A 309 -5.72 -2.04 -24.93
C HIS A 309 -5.45 -2.84 -26.23
N GLU A 310 -5.58 -2.19 -27.37
CA GLU A 310 -5.42 -2.83 -28.71
C GLU A 310 -4.05 -3.45 -28.90
N SER A 311 -3.01 -2.88 -28.31
CA SER A 311 -1.64 -3.44 -28.35
C SER A 311 -1.42 -4.64 -27.45
N GLY A 312 -2.42 -5.06 -26.64
CA GLY A 312 -2.27 -6.13 -25.66
C GLY A 312 -1.40 -5.77 -24.46
N ARG A 313 -1.14 -4.49 -24.20
CA ARG A 313 -0.26 -3.97 -23.11
C ARG A 313 -1.07 -3.41 -21.95
N PHE A 314 -0.36 -2.99 -20.91
CA PHE A 314 -0.86 -2.33 -19.71
C PHE A 314 -1.67 -3.27 -18.82
N PHE A 315 -2.96 -3.25 -18.94
CA PHE A 315 -3.90 -4.06 -18.15
C PHE A 315 -5.17 -4.33 -18.95
N LYS A 316 -6.03 -5.15 -18.39
CA LYS A 316 -7.38 -5.34 -18.88
C LYS A 316 -8.37 -5.33 -17.72
N VAL A 317 -9.63 -5.01 -18.00
CA VAL A 317 -10.74 -5.20 -17.08
C VAL A 317 -11.51 -6.43 -17.51
N ILE A 318 -11.68 -7.38 -16.61
CA ILE A 318 -12.40 -8.63 -16.81
C ILE A 318 -13.66 -8.69 -15.97
N ALA A 319 -14.69 -9.34 -16.46
CA ALA A 319 -15.86 -9.69 -15.68
C ALA A 319 -15.60 -11.03 -14.97
N THR A 320 -15.88 -11.10 -13.66
CA THR A 320 -15.65 -12.31 -12.88
C THR A 320 -16.90 -12.74 -12.11
N LYS A 321 -17.08 -14.07 -12.01
CA LYS A 321 -17.96 -14.70 -11.04
C LYS A 321 -17.12 -15.27 -9.93
N VAL A 322 -17.44 -14.89 -8.70
CA VAL A 322 -16.74 -15.27 -7.49
C VAL A 322 -17.61 -16.17 -6.65
N ALA A 323 -17.07 -17.28 -6.14
CA ALA A 323 -17.70 -18.12 -5.14
C ALA A 323 -16.70 -18.41 -4.01
N ILE A 324 -17.13 -18.17 -2.76
CA ILE A 324 -16.33 -18.40 -1.55
C ILE A 324 -17.20 -19.12 -0.52
N SER A 325 -16.79 -20.32 -0.11
CA SER A 325 -17.65 -21.25 0.64
C SER A 325 -18.00 -20.79 2.06
N ASN A 326 -17.17 -19.95 2.72
CA ASN A 326 -17.36 -19.53 4.11
C ASN A 326 -17.93 -18.10 4.28
N ARG A 327 -18.48 -17.49 3.21
CA ARG A 327 -19.06 -16.14 3.28
C ARG A 327 -20.59 -16.19 3.32
N GLU A 328 -21.22 -15.21 3.96
CA GLU A 328 -22.69 -15.03 3.96
C GLU A 328 -23.24 -14.88 2.52
N VAL A 329 -22.59 -14.05 1.72
CA VAL A 329 -22.80 -13.99 0.28
C VAL A 329 -21.77 -14.91 -0.35
N SER A 330 -22.16 -16.16 -0.57
CA SER A 330 -21.26 -17.21 -1.06
C SER A 330 -20.91 -17.05 -2.56
N SER A 331 -21.69 -16.27 -3.31
CA SER A 331 -21.44 -16.04 -4.73
C SER A 331 -21.90 -14.64 -5.16
N TRP A 332 -21.07 -13.97 -5.96
CA TRP A 332 -21.37 -12.68 -6.58
C TRP A 332 -20.60 -12.54 -7.90
N SER A 333 -20.82 -11.48 -8.62
CA SER A 333 -19.99 -11.12 -9.76
C SER A 333 -19.53 -9.66 -9.66
N GLN A 334 -18.35 -9.38 -10.21
CA GLN A 334 -17.79 -8.03 -10.27
C GLN A 334 -16.73 -7.90 -11.37
N PRO A 335 -16.47 -6.68 -11.86
CA PRO A 335 -15.30 -6.43 -12.67
C PRO A 335 -14.03 -6.43 -11.78
N LEU A 336 -12.91 -6.91 -12.34
CA LEU A 336 -11.58 -6.83 -11.76
C LEU A 336 -10.59 -6.33 -12.81
N VAL A 337 -9.58 -5.60 -12.36
CA VAL A 337 -8.44 -5.20 -13.19
C VAL A 337 -7.42 -6.34 -13.17
N GLN A 338 -6.98 -6.78 -14.33
CA GLN A 338 -5.97 -7.81 -14.48
C GLN A 338 -4.72 -7.23 -15.16
N PRO A 339 -3.53 -7.34 -14.56
CA PRO A 339 -2.30 -6.92 -15.19
C PRO A 339 -1.96 -7.84 -16.38
N ILE A 340 -1.21 -7.33 -17.35
CA ILE A 340 -0.67 -8.17 -18.43
C ILE A 340 0.63 -8.83 -17.98
N ASN A 341 1.46 -8.11 -17.24
CA ASN A 341 2.74 -8.59 -16.73
C ASN A 341 2.97 -8.16 -15.29
N GLU A 342 3.86 -8.88 -14.60
CA GLU A 342 4.35 -8.52 -13.27
C GLU A 342 5.19 -7.25 -13.34
N GLY A 343 4.91 -6.31 -12.46
CA GLY A 343 5.66 -5.06 -12.33
C GLY A 343 6.91 -5.18 -11.46
N LEU A 344 7.65 -4.07 -11.38
CA LEU A 344 8.86 -3.93 -10.57
C LEU A 344 8.78 -2.63 -9.79
N ILE A 345 8.98 -2.73 -8.47
CA ILE A 345 9.00 -1.61 -7.54
C ILE A 345 10.30 -1.68 -6.75
N ALA A 346 11.13 -0.63 -6.78
CA ALA A 346 12.40 -0.69 -6.09
C ALA A 346 12.82 0.67 -5.50
N PHE A 347 13.40 0.64 -4.30
CA PHE A 347 14.24 1.71 -3.81
C PHE A 347 15.72 1.38 -4.05
N VAL A 348 16.45 2.33 -4.61
CA VAL A 348 17.91 2.39 -4.52
C VAL A 348 18.24 3.12 -3.23
N ILE A 349 19.10 2.53 -2.40
CA ILE A 349 19.53 3.09 -1.12
C ILE A 349 21.04 3.18 -1.06
N THR A 350 21.57 4.17 -0.34
CA THR A 350 23.00 4.36 -0.14
C THR A 350 23.28 5.06 1.18
N GLU A 351 24.47 4.91 1.70
CA GLU A 351 24.93 5.71 2.83
C GLU A 351 25.52 7.03 2.36
N ILE A 352 25.00 8.14 2.91
CA ILE A 352 25.53 9.49 2.72
C ILE A 352 25.81 10.03 4.13
N HIS A 353 27.03 10.45 4.39
CA HIS A 353 27.48 10.92 5.70
C HIS A 353 27.19 9.93 6.85
N GLY A 354 27.25 8.61 6.57
CA GLY A 354 27.03 7.55 7.56
C GLY A 354 25.55 7.26 7.89
N VAL A 355 24.61 7.80 7.10
CA VAL A 355 23.16 7.58 7.24
C VAL A 355 22.58 7.11 5.91
N LEU A 356 21.71 6.09 5.95
CA LEU A 356 21.04 5.60 4.74
C LEU A 356 20.08 6.66 4.17
N HIS A 357 20.21 6.86 2.88
CA HIS A 357 19.30 7.66 2.05
C HIS A 357 18.64 6.78 1.00
N PHE A 358 17.41 7.10 0.68
CA PHE A 358 16.57 6.47 -0.34
C PHE A 358 16.50 7.39 -1.55
N LEU A 359 16.76 6.87 -2.73
CA LEU A 359 16.54 7.60 -3.95
C LEU A 359 15.05 7.58 -4.29
N VAL A 360 14.43 8.74 -4.23
CA VAL A 360 12.99 8.93 -4.38
C VAL A 360 12.71 9.71 -5.66
N GLN A 361 11.66 9.35 -6.39
CA GLN A 361 11.17 10.15 -7.50
C GLN A 361 9.90 10.91 -7.13
N ALA A 362 9.76 12.14 -7.60
CA ALA A 362 8.48 12.79 -7.73
C ALA A 362 7.82 12.23 -9.00
N LYS A 363 6.67 11.57 -8.88
CA LYS A 363 6.01 10.82 -9.96
C LYS A 363 4.60 11.32 -10.19
N LEU A 364 4.25 11.54 -11.46
CA LEU A 364 2.89 11.83 -11.89
C LEU A 364 2.14 10.53 -12.17
N GLU A 365 0.96 10.41 -11.57
CA GLU A 365 -0.02 9.37 -11.93
C GLU A 365 -1.40 10.02 -12.14
N CYS A 366 -2.10 9.57 -13.18
CA CYS A 366 -3.31 10.24 -13.65
C CYS A 366 -4.48 10.28 -12.66
N GLY A 367 -4.50 9.41 -11.67
CA GLY A 367 -5.57 9.36 -10.68
C GLY A 367 -5.21 9.98 -9.33
N ASN A 368 -4.03 10.58 -9.18
CA ASN A 368 -3.66 11.25 -7.93
C ASN A 368 -4.53 12.49 -7.68
N PHE A 369 -4.66 12.87 -6.39
CA PHE A 369 -5.32 14.13 -6.01
C PHE A 369 -4.45 15.34 -6.33
N ASP A 370 -3.14 15.17 -6.27
CA ASP A 370 -2.16 16.19 -6.57
C ASP A 370 -1.38 15.79 -7.83
N ILE A 371 -0.66 16.71 -8.43
CA ILE A 371 0.08 16.50 -9.66
C ILE A 371 1.16 15.42 -9.49
N LEU A 372 1.90 15.46 -8.36
CA LEU A 372 3.02 14.59 -8.08
C LEU A 372 2.92 13.99 -6.68
N GLU A 373 3.25 12.72 -6.56
CA GLU A 373 3.52 12.06 -5.27
C GLU A 373 4.93 11.47 -5.28
N LEU A 374 5.55 11.38 -4.11
CA LEU A 374 6.85 10.72 -3.91
C LEU A 374 6.69 9.21 -4.08
N ALA A 375 7.51 8.63 -4.93
CA ALA A 375 7.45 7.23 -5.34
C ALA A 375 8.82 6.54 -5.17
N PRO A 376 8.88 5.20 -5.18
CA PRO A 376 10.14 4.47 -5.22
C PRO A 376 11.00 4.85 -6.43
N THR A 377 12.30 4.61 -6.38
CA THR A 377 13.26 4.91 -7.46
C THR A 377 12.81 4.33 -8.80
N VAL A 378 12.39 3.08 -8.78
CA VAL A 378 11.80 2.38 -9.94
C VAL A 378 10.39 1.96 -9.57
N GLN A 379 9.43 2.35 -10.38
CA GLN A 379 8.04 1.94 -10.24
C GLN A 379 7.42 1.70 -11.61
N THR A 380 7.22 0.43 -11.95
CA THR A 380 6.60 -0.02 -13.19
C THR A 380 5.61 -1.13 -12.87
N ILE A 381 4.34 -0.78 -12.71
CA ILE A 381 3.27 -1.72 -12.28
C ILE A 381 2.68 -2.53 -13.44
N THR A 382 3.08 -2.29 -14.68
CA THR A 382 2.54 -2.97 -15.87
C THR A 382 3.51 -3.95 -16.50
N GLY A 383 4.74 -4.03 -15.99
CA GLY A 383 5.80 -4.82 -16.59
C GLY A 383 6.34 -4.27 -17.92
N ASP A 384 5.94 -3.06 -18.32
CA ASP A 384 6.37 -2.42 -19.57
C ASP A 384 7.87 -2.12 -19.62
N TYR A 385 8.55 -2.14 -18.48
CA TYR A 385 10.01 -1.99 -18.41
C TYR A 385 10.78 -3.06 -19.19
N ARG A 386 10.13 -4.16 -19.56
CA ARG A 386 10.72 -5.19 -20.43
C ARG A 386 10.72 -4.80 -21.91
N ASN A 387 10.02 -3.72 -22.27
CA ASN A 387 10.03 -3.21 -23.62
C ASN A 387 11.19 -2.23 -23.79
N PRO A 388 12.14 -2.46 -24.73
CA PRO A 388 13.31 -1.61 -24.95
C PRO A 388 12.96 -0.18 -25.41
N GLU A 389 11.74 0.08 -25.85
CA GLU A 389 11.28 1.44 -26.20
C GLU A 389 11.08 2.35 -24.98
N TYR A 390 11.00 1.77 -23.76
CA TYR A 390 10.79 2.51 -22.52
C TYR A 390 12.07 2.60 -21.71
N THR A 391 12.61 3.79 -21.58
CA THR A 391 13.71 4.06 -20.67
C THR A 391 13.16 4.37 -19.29
N VAL A 392 13.40 3.49 -18.32
CA VAL A 392 13.09 3.70 -16.92
C VAL A 392 14.37 4.07 -16.20
N PRO A 393 14.48 5.28 -15.61
CA PRO A 393 15.68 5.67 -14.87
C PRO A 393 16.04 4.65 -13.79
N PHE A 394 17.32 4.38 -13.63
CA PHE A 394 17.89 3.44 -12.62
C PHE A 394 17.44 1.98 -12.73
N LEU A 395 16.73 1.60 -13.81
CA LEU A 395 16.30 0.22 -14.01
C LEU A 395 17.50 -0.73 -14.08
N ASP A 396 18.53 -0.37 -14.83
CA ASP A 396 19.76 -1.17 -14.97
C ASP A 396 20.49 -1.34 -13.64
N VAL A 397 20.48 -0.30 -12.79
CA VAL A 397 21.05 -0.36 -11.43
C VAL A 397 20.34 -1.41 -10.58
N VAL A 398 19.02 -1.49 -10.71
CA VAL A 398 18.19 -2.44 -9.96
C VAL A 398 18.31 -3.86 -10.52
N LEU A 399 18.24 -4.03 -11.84
CA LEU A 399 18.25 -5.36 -12.47
C LEU A 399 19.62 -6.04 -12.44
N ASN A 400 20.70 -5.27 -12.45
CA ASN A 400 22.09 -5.76 -12.44
C ASN A 400 22.73 -5.73 -11.03
N ALA A 401 21.93 -5.49 -9.99
CA ALA A 401 22.42 -5.48 -8.61
C ALA A 401 23.00 -6.85 -8.22
N ALA A 402 24.18 -6.85 -7.63
CA ALA A 402 24.78 -8.06 -7.08
C ALA A 402 23.92 -8.59 -5.90
N PRO A 403 23.80 -9.91 -5.72
CA PRO A 403 22.94 -10.51 -4.69
C PRO A 403 23.16 -9.95 -3.28
N GLU A 404 24.38 -9.67 -2.88
CA GLU A 404 24.75 -9.10 -1.58
C GLU A 404 24.21 -7.69 -1.38
N ASN A 405 23.98 -6.97 -2.46
CA ASN A 405 23.42 -5.62 -2.47
C ASN A 405 21.89 -5.59 -2.46
N ILE A 406 21.24 -6.72 -2.63
CA ILE A 406 19.79 -6.83 -2.52
C ILE A 406 19.44 -7.05 -1.05
N TRP A 407 18.86 -6.03 -0.42
CA TRP A 407 18.52 -6.09 1.01
C TRP A 407 17.10 -6.58 1.26
N TYR A 408 16.24 -6.41 0.27
CA TYR A 408 14.88 -6.93 0.26
C TYR A 408 14.51 -7.38 -1.15
N ASP A 409 13.87 -8.53 -1.27
CA ASP A 409 13.32 -9.08 -2.52
C ASP A 409 12.15 -10.00 -2.19
N ALA A 410 10.94 -9.54 -2.50
CA ALA A 410 9.74 -10.35 -2.38
C ALA A 410 8.68 -9.91 -3.38
N LYS A 411 7.83 -10.83 -3.80
CA LYS A 411 6.62 -10.51 -4.54
C LYS A 411 5.52 -10.08 -3.58
N GLN A 412 4.90 -8.95 -3.87
CA GLN A 412 3.84 -8.40 -3.05
C GLN A 412 2.59 -8.13 -3.91
N SER A 413 1.45 -8.64 -3.42
CA SER A 413 0.16 -8.47 -4.08
C SER A 413 -0.35 -7.04 -3.99
N GLU A 414 -1.14 -6.64 -4.96
CA GLU A 414 -2.01 -5.47 -4.91
C GLU A 414 -3.34 -5.80 -4.18
N GLU A 415 -4.28 -4.84 -4.08
CA GLU A 415 -5.57 -5.03 -3.41
C GLU A 415 -6.43 -6.07 -4.14
N GLY A 416 -6.61 -7.26 -3.58
CA GLY A 416 -7.34 -8.37 -4.20
C GLY A 416 -8.85 -8.13 -4.37
N GLY A 417 -9.38 -7.06 -3.78
CA GLY A 417 -10.77 -6.64 -3.99
C GLY A 417 -11.02 -5.98 -5.36
N ARG A 418 -9.96 -5.52 -6.02
CA ARG A 418 -10.03 -4.78 -7.30
C ARG A 418 -9.10 -5.33 -8.37
N PHE A 419 -8.00 -5.97 -7.98
CA PHE A 419 -6.98 -6.49 -8.89
C PHE A 419 -6.99 -8.02 -8.89
N TYR A 420 -7.02 -8.60 -10.08
CA TYR A 420 -7.02 -10.06 -10.26
C TYR A 420 -5.59 -10.56 -10.41
N GLN A 421 -5.10 -11.26 -9.40
CA GLN A 421 -3.77 -11.87 -9.34
C GLN A 421 -2.63 -10.90 -9.68
N GLU A 422 -2.77 -9.63 -9.30
CA GLU A 422 -1.73 -8.63 -9.49
C GLU A 422 -0.72 -8.70 -8.34
N GLN A 423 0.54 -8.87 -8.72
CA GLN A 423 1.69 -8.78 -7.83
C GLN A 423 2.82 -8.03 -8.52
N ASN A 424 3.65 -7.41 -7.72
CA ASN A 424 4.86 -6.73 -8.18
C ASN A 424 6.07 -7.27 -7.40
N ARG A 425 7.22 -7.41 -8.08
CA ARG A 425 8.47 -7.67 -7.40
C ARG A 425 8.92 -6.41 -6.69
N ASN A 426 9.13 -6.50 -5.39
CA ASN A 426 9.53 -5.38 -4.54
C ASN A 426 10.98 -5.56 -4.08
N LEU A 427 11.83 -4.56 -4.31
CA LEU A 427 13.26 -4.61 -4.05
C LEU A 427 13.74 -3.42 -3.21
N MET A 428 14.74 -3.66 -2.35
CA MET A 428 15.63 -2.62 -1.85
C MET A 428 17.05 -2.96 -2.26
N VAL A 429 17.67 -2.09 -3.04
CA VAL A 429 19.00 -2.29 -3.61
C VAL A 429 19.97 -1.27 -3.02
N HIS A 430 20.97 -1.76 -2.29
CA HIS A 430 22.03 -0.92 -1.78
C HIS A 430 23.09 -0.67 -2.85
N VAL A 431 23.40 0.59 -3.10
CA VAL A 431 24.43 1.00 -4.06
C VAL A 431 25.54 1.74 -3.32
N PRO A 432 26.68 1.12 -3.10
CA PRO A 432 27.85 1.83 -2.57
C PRO A 432 28.25 2.98 -3.49
N ASN A 433 28.61 4.13 -2.93
CA ASN A 433 29.10 5.30 -3.70
C ASN A 433 28.11 5.88 -4.71
N ALA A 434 26.85 6.01 -4.33
CA ALA A 434 25.81 6.60 -5.21
C ALA A 434 26.06 8.05 -5.65
N ALA A 435 27.11 8.72 -5.15
CA ALA A 435 27.54 10.03 -5.65
C ALA A 435 27.90 10.01 -7.16
N ALA A 436 28.16 8.83 -7.72
CA ALA A 436 28.40 8.65 -9.16
C ALA A 436 27.11 8.63 -9.99
N LEU A 437 25.93 8.54 -9.37
CA LEU A 437 24.64 8.54 -10.09
C LEU A 437 24.28 9.97 -10.52
N SER A 438 24.08 10.17 -11.81
CA SER A 438 23.49 11.40 -12.32
C SER A 438 21.98 11.36 -12.09
N LEU A 439 21.45 12.32 -11.32
CA LEU A 439 20.04 12.37 -10.96
C LEU A 439 19.25 13.24 -11.96
N PRO A 440 18.16 12.72 -12.55
CA PRO A 440 17.17 13.58 -13.19
C PRO A 440 16.54 14.56 -12.18
N GLU A 441 16.01 15.69 -12.67
CA GLU A 441 15.47 16.77 -11.82
C GLU A 441 14.34 16.33 -10.87
N ASN A 442 13.59 15.28 -11.26
CA ASN A 442 12.50 14.71 -10.47
C ASN A 442 12.95 13.62 -9.49
N PHE A 443 14.25 13.47 -9.24
CA PHE A 443 14.81 12.54 -8.26
C PHE A 443 15.58 13.28 -7.17
N THR A 444 15.50 12.76 -5.95
CA THR A 444 16.23 13.30 -4.81
C THR A 444 16.51 12.23 -3.77
N TRP A 445 17.52 12.48 -2.91
CA TRP A 445 17.85 11.61 -1.79
C TRP A 445 17.10 12.05 -0.52
N MET A 446 16.44 11.10 0.16
CA MET A 446 15.75 11.33 1.42
C MET A 446 16.14 10.28 2.45
N THR A 447 16.27 10.67 3.71
CA THR A 447 16.39 9.73 4.82
C THR A 447 15.05 9.06 5.12
N LEU A 448 15.07 7.93 5.83
CA LEU A 448 13.84 7.29 6.30
C LEU A 448 13.03 8.20 7.23
N HIS A 449 13.71 9.03 8.03
CA HIS A 449 13.06 10.04 8.87
C HIS A 449 12.23 11.04 8.04
N GLN A 450 12.79 11.52 6.93
CA GLN A 450 12.11 12.48 6.05
C GLN A 450 10.91 11.84 5.36
N LEU A 451 11.06 10.60 4.86
CA LEU A 451 9.96 9.84 4.27
C LEU A 451 8.82 9.61 5.27
N GLN A 452 9.14 9.22 6.50
CA GLN A 452 8.16 9.06 7.57
C GLN A 452 7.48 10.38 7.97
N THR A 453 8.18 11.50 7.80
CA THR A 453 7.58 12.82 8.01
C THR A 453 6.57 13.14 6.93
N PHE A 454 6.87 12.84 5.66
CA PHE A 454 5.92 13.03 4.55
C PHE A 454 4.69 12.12 4.65
N ILE A 455 4.78 10.91 5.22
CA ILE A 455 3.61 10.03 5.44
C ILE A 455 2.52 10.68 6.30
N LYS A 456 2.89 11.62 7.18
CA LYS A 456 1.92 12.35 8.02
C LYS A 456 1.05 13.33 7.24
N PHE A 457 1.42 13.63 6.01
CA PHE A 457 0.66 14.52 5.13
C PHE A 457 -0.03 13.72 4.04
N ASN A 458 -1.29 14.02 3.77
CA ASN A 458 -2.05 13.37 2.72
C ASN A 458 -1.41 13.64 1.34
N ASN A 459 -1.41 12.63 0.47
CA ASN A 459 -1.05 12.77 -0.95
C ASN A 459 0.41 13.23 -1.19
N TYR A 460 1.35 12.91 -0.31
CA TYR A 460 2.78 13.13 -0.55
C TYR A 460 3.54 11.86 -0.92
N LEU A 461 3.28 10.74 -0.24
CA LEU A 461 3.87 9.45 -0.57
C LEU A 461 2.82 8.55 -1.22
N ASN A 462 3.13 8.01 -2.40
CA ASN A 462 2.24 7.07 -3.07
C ASN A 462 2.20 5.69 -2.36
N ILE A 463 1.23 4.87 -2.72
CA ILE A 463 0.99 3.60 -2.04
C ILE A 463 2.15 2.62 -2.22
N GLN A 464 2.84 2.61 -3.38
CA GLN A 464 3.97 1.73 -3.64
C GLN A 464 5.16 2.08 -2.74
N ALA A 465 5.45 3.38 -2.55
CA ALA A 465 6.48 3.82 -1.60
C ALA A 465 6.12 3.41 -0.17
N ARG A 466 4.89 3.66 0.28
CA ARG A 466 4.42 3.27 1.61
C ARG A 466 4.50 1.76 1.82
N SER A 467 4.03 0.97 0.84
CA SER A 467 4.08 -0.49 0.89
C SER A 467 5.51 -1.01 1.05
N LEU A 468 6.45 -0.49 0.26
CA LEU A 468 7.84 -0.94 0.34
C LEU A 468 8.54 -0.47 1.64
N LEU A 469 8.27 0.75 2.11
CA LEU A 469 8.79 1.24 3.40
C LEU A 469 8.27 0.44 4.59
N SER A 470 7.06 -0.11 4.53
CA SER A 470 6.49 -0.93 5.60
C SER A 470 7.30 -2.20 5.88
N THR A 471 8.07 -2.68 4.90
CA THR A 471 8.88 -3.90 5.02
C THR A 471 10.16 -3.70 5.84
N ILE A 472 10.55 -2.45 6.10
CA ILE A 472 11.78 -2.12 6.82
C ILE A 472 11.66 -2.53 8.29
N GLY A 473 12.50 -3.47 8.72
CA GLY A 473 12.70 -3.88 10.10
C GLY A 473 14.02 -3.37 10.65
N PHE A 474 14.15 -3.43 11.97
CA PHE A 474 15.38 -3.05 12.67
C PHE A 474 16.19 -4.26 13.17
N ILE A 475 15.72 -5.47 12.84
CA ILE A 475 16.33 -6.75 13.17
C ILE A 475 16.90 -7.39 11.91
#